data_1a1558ac8729fd702bfd9e500828c459
#
_entry.id   1a1558ac8729fd702bfd9e500828c459
#
_cell.length_a   1.000
_cell.length_b   1.000
_cell.length_c   1.000
_cell.angle_alpha   90.00
_cell.angle_beta   90.00
_cell.angle_gamma   90.00
#
_symmetry.space_group_name_H-M   'P 1'
#
loop_
_entity.id
_entity.type
_entity.pdbx_description
1 polymer ?
#
loop_
_entity_poly.entity_id
_entity_poly.type
_entity_poly.pdbx_seq_one_letter_code
_entity_poly.pdbx_strand_id
1 'polypeptide(L)'
;MPLLEAKYALEVNGVRLHYAALGEGRPVVLVHGNGEDHNLFSVQIGQLSEAGYRVYAPDSRGHGANPPLPEYHYADMAEDVYQFIRALGLERPAFYGHSDGGIIGLLLELTHPGTLGCMALSGTNLSPTGLDPAFLAEFTALNREKPDPLVTLMLTEPDIDPRLLEEIRIPVLLTVGERDLILPEETDRIAAHLPRVRRITIPGADHGSYIAGSEVMGRLLLDFFEENT
;
A
#
# COMPACT_ATOMS: atom_id res chain seq x y z
N MET A 1 -10.77 -9.68 15.55
CA MET A 1 -11.33 -8.37 16.01
C MET A 1 -12.61 -8.09 15.22
N PRO A 2 -13.58 -7.31 15.76
CA PRO A 2 -14.70 -6.85 14.93
C PRO A 2 -14.16 -5.96 13.81
N LEU A 3 -14.83 -6.00 12.64
CA LEU A 3 -14.52 -5.14 11.51
C LEU A 3 -14.61 -3.68 11.95
N LEU A 4 -13.62 -2.86 11.57
CA LEU A 4 -13.66 -1.43 11.76
C LEU A 4 -14.60 -0.81 10.70
N GLU A 5 -15.43 0.13 11.12
CA GLU A 5 -16.22 0.91 10.17
C GLU A 5 -15.39 2.09 9.65
N ALA A 6 -15.42 2.35 8.35
CA ALA A 6 -14.92 3.58 7.76
C ALA A 6 -15.88 4.75 8.11
N LYS A 7 -15.80 5.21 9.37
CA LYS A 7 -16.73 6.22 9.94
C LYS A 7 -16.50 7.63 9.44
N TYR A 8 -15.37 7.89 8.84
CA TYR A 8 -14.95 9.23 8.41
C TYR A 8 -14.92 9.29 6.89
N ALA A 9 -15.09 10.47 6.35
CA ALA A 9 -14.91 10.72 4.93
C ALA A 9 -14.28 12.09 4.71
N LEU A 10 -13.49 12.23 3.64
CA LEU A 10 -12.79 13.44 3.27
C LEU A 10 -12.86 13.63 1.76
N GLU A 11 -13.16 14.86 1.32
CA GLU A 11 -13.11 15.22 -0.10
C GLU A 11 -11.67 15.57 -0.47
N VAL A 12 -11.07 14.80 -1.36
CA VAL A 12 -9.70 14.99 -1.86
C VAL A 12 -9.65 14.68 -3.35
N ASN A 13 -8.86 15.40 -4.10
CA ASN A 13 -8.60 15.14 -5.52
C ASN A 13 -9.87 14.80 -6.35
N GLY A 14 -10.99 15.48 -6.04
CA GLY A 14 -12.27 15.30 -6.73
C GLY A 14 -13.06 14.03 -6.38
N VAL A 15 -12.60 13.24 -5.39
CA VAL A 15 -13.31 12.08 -4.87
C VAL A 15 -13.53 12.17 -3.38
N ARG A 16 -14.53 11.43 -2.89
CA ARG A 16 -14.80 11.29 -1.46
C ARG A 16 -14.18 9.99 -0.98
N LEU A 17 -13.13 10.09 -0.16
CA LEU A 17 -12.49 8.93 0.46
C LEU A 17 -13.08 8.66 1.84
N HIS A 18 -13.61 7.47 2.03
CA HIS A 18 -13.95 6.94 3.34
C HIS A 18 -12.71 6.35 4.00
N TYR A 19 -12.63 6.47 5.32
CA TYR A 19 -11.49 5.91 6.06
C TYR A 19 -11.86 5.49 7.48
N ALA A 20 -11.14 4.51 7.98
CA ALA A 20 -11.11 4.16 9.40
C ALA A 20 -9.96 4.92 10.09
N ALA A 21 -10.16 5.26 11.37
CA ALA A 21 -9.09 5.81 12.19
C ALA A 21 -9.20 5.32 13.63
N LEU A 22 -8.05 4.96 14.24
CA LEU A 22 -7.98 4.43 15.59
C LEU A 22 -6.69 4.86 16.30
N GLY A 23 -6.72 4.92 17.63
CA GLY A 23 -5.56 5.25 18.47
C GLY A 23 -5.31 6.76 18.59
N GLU A 24 -4.22 7.11 19.23
CA GLU A 24 -3.70 8.47 19.44
C GLU A 24 -2.18 8.45 19.33
N GLY A 25 -1.55 9.60 19.07
CA GLY A 25 -0.09 9.74 18.98
C GLY A 25 0.43 9.90 17.57
N ARG A 26 1.59 9.28 17.22
CA ARG A 26 2.26 9.47 15.94
C ARG A 26 1.42 8.95 14.76
N PRO A 27 1.27 9.73 13.67
CA PRO A 27 0.41 9.35 12.56
C PRO A 27 1.01 8.22 11.71
N VAL A 28 0.16 7.25 11.35
CA VAL A 28 0.46 6.18 10.39
C VAL A 28 -0.67 6.11 9.38
N VAL A 29 -0.33 6.00 8.09
CA VAL A 29 -1.30 5.79 7.00
C VAL A 29 -1.11 4.39 6.43
N LEU A 30 -2.20 3.60 6.36
CA LEU A 30 -2.21 2.24 5.81
C LEU A 30 -3.04 2.21 4.53
N VAL A 31 -2.48 1.73 3.41
CA VAL A 31 -3.15 1.68 2.09
C VAL A 31 -3.16 0.24 1.58
N HIS A 32 -4.37 -0.28 1.35
CA HIS A 32 -4.65 -1.66 0.93
C HIS A 32 -4.36 -1.91 -0.55
N GLY A 33 -4.47 -3.17 -0.98
CA GLY A 33 -4.28 -3.63 -2.36
C GLY A 33 -5.55 -3.61 -3.20
N ASN A 34 -5.43 -4.11 -4.44
CA ASN A 34 -6.51 -4.18 -5.41
C ASN A 34 -7.67 -5.06 -4.91
N GLY A 35 -8.90 -4.55 -5.00
CA GLY A 35 -10.10 -5.28 -4.60
C GLY A 35 -10.29 -5.45 -3.09
N GLU A 36 -9.44 -4.84 -2.28
CA GLU A 36 -9.47 -4.89 -0.81
C GLU A 36 -10.08 -3.60 -0.21
N ASP A 37 -10.07 -3.48 1.11
CA ASP A 37 -10.43 -2.30 1.87
C ASP A 37 -9.61 -2.18 3.16
N HIS A 38 -9.85 -1.14 3.97
CA HIS A 38 -9.16 -0.91 5.25
C HIS A 38 -9.22 -2.08 6.22
N ASN A 39 -10.19 -3.00 6.11
CA ASN A 39 -10.34 -4.16 7.00
C ASN A 39 -9.25 -5.22 6.80
N LEU A 40 -8.54 -5.20 5.67
CA LEU A 40 -7.32 -5.99 5.48
C LEU A 40 -6.39 -5.84 6.70
N PHE A 41 -6.27 -4.61 7.19
CA PHE A 41 -5.35 -4.23 8.26
C PHE A 41 -5.95 -4.28 9.66
N SER A 42 -7.08 -4.96 9.89
CA SER A 42 -7.76 -4.97 11.18
C SER A 42 -6.86 -5.36 12.36
N VAL A 43 -5.93 -6.30 12.17
CA VAL A 43 -4.94 -6.70 13.18
C VAL A 43 -3.86 -5.62 13.36
N GLN A 44 -3.28 -5.13 12.28
CA GLN A 44 -2.23 -4.10 12.30
C GLN A 44 -2.73 -2.78 12.91
N ILE A 45 -3.95 -2.37 12.57
CA ILE A 45 -4.59 -1.19 13.17
C ILE A 45 -4.67 -1.33 14.70
N GLY A 46 -5.08 -2.50 15.19
CA GLY A 46 -5.12 -2.80 16.63
C GLY A 46 -3.74 -2.69 17.26
N GLN A 47 -2.76 -3.43 16.73
CA GLN A 47 -1.39 -3.48 17.26
C GLN A 47 -0.73 -2.09 17.28
N LEU A 48 -0.83 -1.33 16.18
CA LEU A 48 -0.26 0.01 16.09
C LEU A 48 -0.95 1.01 17.04
N SER A 49 -2.29 0.94 17.14
CA SER A 49 -3.03 1.83 18.04
C SER A 49 -2.71 1.58 19.52
N GLU A 50 -2.55 0.31 19.91
CA GLU A 50 -2.14 -0.08 21.27
C GLU A 50 -0.70 0.36 21.58
N ALA A 51 0.15 0.46 20.57
CA ALA A 51 1.53 0.93 20.68
C ALA A 51 1.69 2.47 20.62
N GLY A 52 0.59 3.23 20.63
CA GLY A 52 0.64 4.70 20.67
C GLY A 52 0.78 5.37 19.32
N TYR A 53 0.26 4.74 18.25
CA TYR A 53 0.12 5.36 16.96
C TYR A 53 -1.32 5.78 16.70
N ARG A 54 -1.52 6.90 16.01
CA ARG A 54 -2.78 7.28 15.40
C ARG A 54 -2.81 6.74 13.99
N VAL A 55 -3.57 5.67 13.79
CA VAL A 55 -3.67 4.97 12.52
C VAL A 55 -4.80 5.55 11.68
N TYR A 56 -4.53 5.78 10.40
CA TYR A 56 -5.49 6.18 9.37
C TYR A 56 -5.45 5.14 8.26
N ALA A 57 -6.58 4.56 7.90
CA ALA A 57 -6.70 3.56 6.85
C ALA A 57 -7.80 3.98 5.87
N PRO A 58 -7.46 4.77 4.83
CA PRO A 58 -8.40 5.11 3.78
C PRO A 58 -8.72 3.89 2.91
N ASP A 59 -9.97 3.80 2.46
CA ASP A 59 -10.33 3.01 1.29
C ASP A 59 -9.87 3.78 0.05
N SER A 60 -9.14 3.16 -0.85
CA SER A 60 -8.74 3.76 -2.11
C SER A 60 -9.96 4.09 -2.98
N ARG A 61 -9.83 5.04 -3.92
CA ARG A 61 -10.93 5.34 -4.86
C ARG A 61 -11.48 4.08 -5.49
N GLY A 62 -12.81 3.94 -5.53
CA GLY A 62 -13.49 2.77 -6.07
C GLY A 62 -13.48 1.50 -5.21
N HIS A 63 -12.90 1.56 -3.99
CA HIS A 63 -12.81 0.42 -3.07
C HIS A 63 -13.61 0.67 -1.79
N GLY A 64 -13.90 -0.40 -1.06
CA GLY A 64 -14.58 -0.36 0.23
C GLY A 64 -15.89 0.40 0.18
N ALA A 65 -16.00 1.49 0.93
CA ALA A 65 -17.18 2.34 0.98
C ALA A 65 -17.24 3.40 -0.15
N ASN A 66 -16.20 3.49 -0.99
CA ASN A 66 -16.13 4.47 -2.08
C ASN A 66 -16.86 3.96 -3.34
N PRO A 67 -17.62 4.82 -4.05
CA PRO A 67 -18.31 4.40 -5.26
C PRO A 67 -17.34 4.01 -6.37
N PRO A 68 -17.70 3.03 -7.22
CA PRO A 68 -16.88 2.63 -8.35
C PRO A 68 -16.75 3.76 -9.39
N LEU A 69 -15.61 3.78 -10.08
CA LEU A 69 -15.31 4.70 -11.18
C LEU A 69 -15.13 3.93 -12.49
N PRO A 70 -15.28 4.60 -13.64
CA PRO A 70 -15.14 3.95 -14.95
C PRO A 70 -13.70 3.58 -15.30
N GLU A 71 -12.71 4.24 -14.69
CA GLU A 71 -11.28 4.00 -14.88
C GLU A 71 -10.49 4.40 -13.64
N TYR A 72 -9.29 3.85 -13.50
CA TYR A 72 -8.39 4.07 -12.37
C TYR A 72 -6.95 4.22 -12.86
N HIS A 73 -6.19 5.10 -12.15
CA HIS A 73 -4.75 5.27 -12.34
C HIS A 73 -4.04 5.35 -10.99
N TYR A 74 -2.92 4.66 -10.83
CA TYR A 74 -2.14 4.73 -9.58
C TYR A 74 -1.63 6.14 -9.28
N ALA A 75 -1.35 6.94 -10.30
CA ALA A 75 -0.97 8.34 -10.11
C ALA A 75 -2.07 9.17 -9.42
N ASP A 76 -3.34 8.95 -9.78
CA ASP A 76 -4.48 9.59 -9.12
C ASP A 76 -4.65 9.11 -7.69
N MET A 77 -4.44 7.79 -7.44
CA MET A 77 -4.52 7.22 -6.09
C MET A 77 -3.39 7.77 -5.19
N ALA A 78 -2.20 7.97 -5.73
CA ALA A 78 -1.09 8.60 -5.02
C ALA A 78 -1.39 10.05 -4.66
N GLU A 79 -1.97 10.82 -5.59
CA GLU A 79 -2.43 12.18 -5.34
C GLU A 79 -3.55 12.24 -4.29
N ASP A 80 -4.48 11.27 -4.30
CA ASP A 80 -5.51 11.15 -3.26
C ASP A 80 -4.89 11.05 -1.86
N VAL A 81 -3.92 10.15 -1.71
CA VAL A 81 -3.24 9.92 -0.43
C VAL A 81 -2.42 11.15 -0.03
N TYR A 82 -1.76 11.82 -0.98
CA TYR A 82 -1.08 13.09 -0.71
C TYR A 82 -2.03 14.14 -0.16
N GLN A 83 -3.15 14.39 -0.85
CA GLN A 83 -4.14 15.37 -0.42
C GLN A 83 -4.81 14.97 0.90
N PHE A 84 -5.04 13.66 1.12
CA PHE A 84 -5.54 13.13 2.38
C PHE A 84 -4.59 13.47 3.55
N ILE A 85 -3.30 13.21 3.40
CA ILE A 85 -2.26 13.55 4.39
C ILE A 85 -2.26 15.07 4.66
N ARG A 86 -2.31 15.88 3.61
CA ARG A 86 -2.30 17.35 3.71
C ARG A 86 -3.55 17.88 4.40
N ALA A 87 -4.73 17.39 4.03
CA ALA A 87 -6.02 17.85 4.57
C ALA A 87 -6.19 17.50 6.06
N LEU A 88 -5.63 16.39 6.51
CA LEU A 88 -5.59 16.01 7.92
C LEU A 88 -4.44 16.66 8.70
N GLY A 89 -3.56 17.42 8.05
CA GLY A 89 -2.41 18.06 8.68
C GLY A 89 -1.39 17.07 9.25
N LEU A 90 -1.25 15.89 8.64
CA LEU A 90 -0.31 14.88 9.12
C LEU A 90 1.12 15.29 8.72
N GLU A 91 1.97 15.45 9.71
CA GLU A 91 3.38 15.82 9.50
C GLU A 91 4.23 14.55 9.37
N ARG A 92 4.73 14.29 8.16
CA ARG A 92 5.62 13.18 7.84
C ARG A 92 5.16 11.84 8.46
N PRO A 93 3.91 11.39 8.21
CA PRO A 93 3.42 10.15 8.78
C PRO A 93 4.29 8.96 8.36
N ALA A 94 4.34 7.91 9.20
CA ALA A 94 4.76 6.62 8.74
C ALA A 94 3.72 6.08 7.75
N PHE A 95 4.17 5.29 6.78
CA PHE A 95 3.30 4.75 5.74
C PHE A 95 3.46 3.24 5.64
N TYR A 96 2.38 2.54 5.43
CA TYR A 96 2.40 1.14 5.03
C TYR A 96 1.45 0.89 3.87
N GLY A 97 1.97 0.30 2.78
CA GLY A 97 1.21 -0.07 1.60
C GLY A 97 1.35 -1.56 1.27
N HIS A 98 0.21 -2.21 1.00
CA HIS A 98 0.17 -3.58 0.50
C HIS A 98 -0.19 -3.60 -0.98
N SER A 99 0.56 -4.35 -1.81
CA SER A 99 0.27 -4.51 -3.24
C SER A 99 0.11 -3.15 -3.94
N ASP A 100 -1.08 -2.81 -4.46
CA ASP A 100 -1.40 -1.48 -5.02
C ASP A 100 -1.04 -0.35 -4.04
N GLY A 101 -1.30 -0.54 -2.73
CA GLY A 101 -0.92 0.43 -1.71
C GLY A 101 0.59 0.69 -1.66
N GLY A 102 1.40 -0.30 -1.99
CA GLY A 102 2.85 -0.14 -2.11
C GLY A 102 3.23 0.66 -3.35
N ILE A 103 2.58 0.42 -4.49
CA ILE A 103 2.75 1.22 -5.72
C ILE A 103 2.39 2.69 -5.45
N ILE A 104 1.25 2.91 -4.79
CA ILE A 104 0.79 4.24 -4.38
C ILE A 104 1.82 4.93 -3.49
N GLY A 105 2.41 4.22 -2.51
CA GLY A 105 3.45 4.77 -1.64
C GLY A 105 4.72 5.18 -2.39
N LEU A 106 5.18 4.37 -3.36
CA LEU A 106 6.30 4.72 -4.22
C LEU A 106 6.01 5.98 -5.06
N LEU A 107 4.87 6.01 -5.74
CA LEU A 107 4.47 7.15 -6.56
C LEU A 107 4.28 8.43 -5.74
N LEU A 108 3.69 8.32 -4.55
CA LEU A 108 3.53 9.43 -3.62
C LEU A 108 4.87 10.07 -3.26
N GLU A 109 5.86 9.28 -2.86
CA GLU A 109 7.16 9.83 -2.45
C GLU A 109 8.00 10.29 -3.64
N LEU A 110 7.81 9.72 -4.84
CA LEU A 110 8.43 10.19 -6.07
C LEU A 110 7.86 11.53 -6.57
N THR A 111 6.53 11.72 -6.46
CA THR A 111 5.87 12.94 -6.95
C THR A 111 5.87 14.06 -5.91
N HIS A 112 5.85 13.72 -4.63
CA HIS A 112 5.83 14.65 -3.49
C HIS A 112 6.89 14.28 -2.45
N PRO A 113 8.19 14.43 -2.78
CA PRO A 113 9.29 13.98 -1.92
C PRO A 113 9.26 14.60 -0.52
N GLY A 114 9.51 13.78 0.50
CA GLY A 114 9.53 14.21 1.90
C GLY A 114 8.16 14.32 2.55
N THR A 115 7.10 13.87 1.88
CA THR A 115 5.75 13.75 2.46
C THR A 115 5.72 12.75 3.60
N LEU A 116 6.41 11.62 3.43
CA LEU A 116 6.45 10.54 4.40
C LEU A 116 7.69 10.64 5.32
N GLY A 117 7.60 10.09 6.54
CA GLY A 117 8.73 9.92 7.45
C GLY A 117 9.54 8.67 7.15
N CYS A 118 8.86 7.56 6.97
CA CYS A 118 9.37 6.27 6.53
C CYS A 118 8.25 5.49 5.85
N MET A 119 8.59 4.43 5.11
CA MET A 119 7.63 3.68 4.31
C MET A 119 7.87 2.18 4.42
N ALA A 120 6.82 1.40 4.68
CA ALA A 120 6.83 -0.05 4.58
C ALA A 120 5.99 -0.49 3.38
N LEU A 121 6.49 -1.43 2.60
CA LEU A 121 5.87 -1.93 1.37
C LEU A 121 5.82 -3.46 1.42
N SER A 122 4.68 -4.04 1.09
CA SER A 122 4.47 -5.49 1.02
C SER A 122 3.95 -5.90 -0.35
N GLY A 123 4.62 -6.84 -1.01
CA GLY A 123 4.15 -7.39 -2.28
C GLY A 123 3.96 -6.35 -3.38
N THR A 124 4.93 -5.45 -3.56
CA THR A 124 4.87 -4.32 -4.49
C THR A 124 5.62 -4.62 -5.78
N ASN A 125 5.10 -4.16 -6.93
CA ASN A 125 5.73 -4.26 -8.23
C ASN A 125 5.87 -2.89 -8.93
N LEU A 126 6.78 -2.79 -9.89
CA LEU A 126 7.04 -1.58 -10.68
C LEU A 126 6.36 -1.62 -12.07
N SER A 127 5.96 -2.81 -12.50
CA SER A 127 5.23 -3.01 -13.76
C SER A 127 4.41 -4.30 -13.68
N PRO A 128 3.39 -4.51 -14.54
CA PRO A 128 2.65 -5.77 -14.59
C PRO A 128 3.54 -6.99 -14.83
N THR A 129 4.66 -6.85 -15.53
CA THR A 129 5.61 -7.94 -15.78
C THR A 129 6.36 -8.43 -14.53
N GLY A 130 6.25 -7.71 -13.41
CA GLY A 130 6.75 -8.14 -12.10
C GLY A 130 5.86 -9.16 -11.39
N LEU A 131 4.67 -9.44 -11.96
CA LEU A 131 3.72 -10.43 -11.45
C LEU A 131 3.97 -11.82 -12.07
N ASP A 132 3.52 -12.87 -11.38
CA ASP A 132 3.56 -14.24 -11.89
C ASP A 132 2.85 -14.34 -13.25
N PRO A 133 3.48 -14.93 -14.28
CA PRO A 133 2.90 -15.01 -15.63
C PRO A 133 1.59 -15.80 -15.71
N ALA A 134 1.41 -16.84 -14.85
CA ALA A 134 0.17 -17.60 -14.85
C ALA A 134 -0.97 -16.77 -14.25
N PHE A 135 -0.69 -16.01 -13.19
CA PHE A 135 -1.62 -15.04 -12.62
C PHE A 135 -2.03 -13.98 -13.67
N LEU A 136 -1.08 -13.37 -14.37
CA LEU A 136 -1.37 -12.40 -15.43
C LEU A 136 -2.23 -12.98 -16.55
N ALA A 137 -1.94 -14.21 -17.00
CA ALA A 137 -2.68 -14.86 -18.06
C ALA A 137 -4.15 -15.13 -17.64
N GLU A 138 -4.36 -15.60 -16.41
CA GLU A 138 -5.68 -15.83 -15.83
C GLU A 138 -6.50 -14.55 -15.76
N PHE A 139 -5.97 -13.49 -15.14
CA PHE A 139 -6.67 -12.21 -15.00
C PHE A 139 -6.89 -11.50 -16.35
N THR A 140 -5.98 -11.65 -17.30
CA THR A 140 -6.19 -11.17 -18.68
C THR A 140 -7.36 -11.88 -19.35
N ALA A 141 -7.49 -13.19 -19.18
CA ALA A 141 -8.60 -13.95 -19.74
C ALA A 141 -9.95 -13.54 -19.10
N LEU A 142 -9.98 -13.47 -17.76
CA LEU A 142 -11.15 -13.03 -17.00
C LEU A 142 -11.59 -11.61 -17.40
N ASN A 143 -10.65 -10.68 -17.54
CA ASN A 143 -10.93 -9.29 -17.89
C ASN A 143 -11.44 -9.13 -19.34
N ARG A 144 -11.06 -10.03 -20.25
CA ARG A 144 -11.61 -10.07 -21.62
C ARG A 144 -13.07 -10.52 -21.64
N GLU A 145 -13.44 -11.47 -20.77
CA GLU A 145 -14.81 -11.98 -20.68
C GLU A 145 -15.73 -11.00 -19.97
N LYS A 146 -15.25 -10.41 -18.89
CA LYS A 146 -15.97 -9.45 -18.06
C LYS A 146 -15.03 -8.31 -17.66
N PRO A 147 -14.97 -7.22 -18.43
CA PRO A 147 -14.11 -6.08 -18.12
C PRO A 147 -14.38 -5.49 -16.73
N ASP A 148 -13.32 -5.37 -15.95
CA ASP A 148 -13.30 -4.72 -14.65
C ASP A 148 -12.23 -3.64 -14.66
N PRO A 149 -12.57 -2.37 -14.37
CA PRO A 149 -11.59 -1.27 -14.38
C PRO A 149 -10.44 -1.45 -13.39
N LEU A 150 -10.65 -2.08 -12.23
CA LEU A 150 -9.59 -2.35 -11.25
C LEU A 150 -8.64 -3.45 -11.75
N VAL A 151 -9.17 -4.49 -12.38
CA VAL A 151 -8.34 -5.52 -13.03
C VAL A 151 -7.59 -4.93 -14.21
N THR A 152 -8.22 -4.04 -14.99
CA THR A 152 -7.56 -3.33 -16.09
C THR A 152 -6.38 -2.50 -15.59
N LEU A 153 -6.55 -1.75 -14.50
CA LEU A 153 -5.46 -1.01 -13.84
C LEU A 153 -4.26 -1.93 -13.57
N MET A 154 -4.47 -3.02 -12.83
CA MET A 154 -3.41 -3.98 -12.46
C MET A 154 -2.70 -4.60 -13.67
N LEU A 155 -3.42 -4.82 -14.79
CA LEU A 155 -2.87 -5.42 -16.02
C LEU A 155 -2.11 -4.42 -16.89
N THR A 156 -2.31 -3.10 -16.70
CA THR A 156 -1.75 -2.06 -17.57
C THR A 156 -0.79 -1.12 -16.86
N GLU A 157 -0.87 -1.02 -15.56
CA GLU A 157 -0.04 -0.18 -14.68
C GLU A 157 0.53 -1.00 -13.51
N PRO A 158 1.55 -0.49 -12.80
CA PRO A 158 2.32 0.72 -13.09
C PRO A 158 3.33 0.52 -14.22
N ASP A 159 4.04 1.61 -14.58
CA ASP A 159 5.27 1.58 -15.40
C ASP A 159 6.30 2.52 -14.76
N ILE A 160 6.93 2.05 -13.68
CA ILE A 160 7.90 2.84 -12.89
C ILE A 160 9.31 2.44 -13.28
N ASP A 161 10.10 3.39 -13.80
CA ASP A 161 11.53 3.17 -14.03
C ASP A 161 12.23 2.92 -12.68
N PRO A 162 12.88 1.76 -12.48
CA PRO A 162 13.54 1.46 -11.20
C PRO A 162 14.55 2.50 -10.75
N ARG A 163 15.21 3.20 -11.69
CA ARG A 163 16.20 4.24 -11.40
C ARG A 163 15.60 5.44 -10.65
N LEU A 164 14.29 5.69 -10.80
CA LEU A 164 13.62 6.75 -10.06
C LEU A 164 13.59 6.47 -8.55
N LEU A 165 13.62 5.20 -8.14
CA LEU A 165 13.63 4.82 -6.73
C LEU A 165 14.89 5.31 -5.99
N GLU A 166 15.97 5.61 -6.73
CA GLU A 166 17.19 6.20 -6.15
C GLU A 166 16.95 7.60 -5.58
N GLU A 167 15.85 8.26 -5.94
CA GLU A 167 15.47 9.57 -5.40
C GLU A 167 14.76 9.47 -4.04
N ILE A 168 14.24 8.29 -3.67
CA ILE A 168 13.56 8.04 -2.40
C ILE A 168 14.59 7.97 -1.26
N ARG A 169 14.66 9.02 -0.43
CA ARG A 169 15.68 9.17 0.63
C ARG A 169 15.20 8.73 2.02
N ILE A 170 13.93 8.48 2.20
CA ILE A 170 13.36 8.00 3.45
C ILE A 170 13.71 6.52 3.69
N PRO A 171 13.70 6.04 4.95
CA PRO A 171 13.84 4.61 5.23
C PRO A 171 12.69 3.81 4.63
N VAL A 172 13.01 2.65 4.02
CA VAL A 172 12.02 1.74 3.44
C VAL A 172 12.19 0.34 4.00
N LEU A 173 11.10 -0.26 4.49
CA LEU A 173 10.98 -1.68 4.75
C LEU A 173 10.27 -2.33 3.56
N LEU A 174 10.93 -3.24 2.87
CA LEU A 174 10.37 -3.99 1.76
C LEU A 174 10.15 -5.46 2.16
N THR A 175 8.90 -5.90 2.18
CA THR A 175 8.53 -7.28 2.54
C THR A 175 7.84 -8.00 1.38
N VAL A 176 8.06 -9.31 1.30
CA VAL A 176 7.44 -10.17 0.28
C VAL A 176 7.25 -11.58 0.87
N GLY A 177 6.22 -12.29 0.48
CA GLY A 177 6.05 -13.70 0.81
C GLY A 177 7.05 -14.57 0.05
N GLU A 178 7.47 -15.69 0.62
CA GLU A 178 8.34 -16.67 -0.07
C GLU A 178 7.64 -17.27 -1.30
N ARG A 179 6.31 -17.35 -1.28
CA ARG A 179 5.45 -17.87 -2.35
C ARG A 179 4.50 -16.79 -2.87
N ASP A 180 5.02 -15.56 -2.98
CA ASP A 180 4.27 -14.41 -3.43
C ASP A 180 3.97 -14.49 -4.94
N LEU A 181 2.91 -13.82 -5.39
CA LEU A 181 2.65 -13.59 -6.81
C LEU A 181 3.59 -12.55 -7.44
N ILE A 182 4.27 -11.75 -6.60
CA ILE A 182 5.34 -10.86 -7.06
C ILE A 182 6.60 -11.67 -7.28
N LEU A 183 7.17 -11.58 -8.46
CA LEU A 183 8.39 -12.31 -8.81
C LEU A 183 9.56 -11.91 -7.89
N PRO A 184 10.40 -12.86 -7.44
CA PRO A 184 11.58 -12.54 -6.62
C PRO A 184 12.51 -11.51 -7.26
N GLU A 185 12.69 -11.58 -8.59
CA GLU A 185 13.50 -10.65 -9.36
C GLU A 185 12.95 -9.23 -9.36
N GLU A 186 11.64 -9.07 -9.26
CA GLU A 186 11.00 -7.75 -9.12
C GLU A 186 11.31 -7.14 -7.76
N THR A 187 11.15 -7.91 -6.69
CA THR A 187 11.52 -7.47 -5.33
C THR A 187 13.02 -7.15 -5.25
N ASP A 188 13.89 -7.95 -5.89
CA ASP A 188 15.32 -7.70 -5.96
C ASP A 188 15.64 -6.40 -6.69
N ARG A 189 14.93 -6.13 -7.80
CA ARG A 189 15.07 -4.90 -8.59
C ARG A 189 14.68 -3.67 -7.77
N ILE A 190 13.56 -3.72 -7.06
CA ILE A 190 13.13 -2.62 -6.16
C ILE A 190 14.20 -2.38 -5.07
N ALA A 191 14.64 -3.44 -4.41
CA ALA A 191 15.63 -3.34 -3.34
C ALA A 191 16.97 -2.78 -3.83
N ALA A 192 17.41 -3.11 -5.04
CA ALA A 192 18.68 -2.67 -5.60
C ALA A 192 18.74 -1.16 -5.88
N HIS A 193 17.59 -0.49 -6.09
CA HIS A 193 17.51 0.91 -6.41
C HIS A 193 17.07 1.82 -5.23
N LEU A 194 16.63 1.24 -4.12
CA LEU A 194 16.26 2.00 -2.94
C LEU A 194 17.49 2.24 -2.04
N PRO A 195 17.92 3.51 -1.79
CA PRO A 195 19.17 3.81 -1.06
C PRO A 195 19.15 3.38 0.40
N ARG A 196 17.97 3.32 1.04
CA ARG A 196 17.81 3.03 2.46
C ARG A 196 16.75 1.95 2.67
N VAL A 197 17.00 0.74 2.18
CA VAL A 197 16.06 -0.36 2.24
C VAL A 197 16.49 -1.45 3.22
N ARG A 198 15.52 -1.96 4.00
CA ARG A 198 15.59 -3.24 4.72
C ARG A 198 14.63 -4.20 4.02
N ARG A 199 15.16 -5.25 3.38
CA ARG A 199 14.36 -6.26 2.70
C ARG A 199 14.16 -7.49 3.60
N ILE A 200 12.93 -8.01 3.65
CA ILE A 200 12.57 -9.24 4.38
C ILE A 200 11.68 -10.11 3.50
N THR A 201 12.07 -11.37 3.33
CA THR A 201 11.19 -12.41 2.76
C THR A 201 10.54 -13.17 3.91
N ILE A 202 9.22 -13.33 3.88
CA ILE A 202 8.46 -14.02 4.93
C ILE A 202 8.35 -15.49 4.58
N PRO A 203 8.99 -16.41 5.34
CA PRO A 203 9.01 -17.82 5.03
C PRO A 203 7.62 -18.46 5.00
N GLY A 204 7.34 -19.24 3.97
CA GLY A 204 6.09 -19.96 3.78
C GLY A 204 4.86 -19.11 3.47
N ALA A 205 4.97 -17.79 3.46
CA ALA A 205 3.88 -16.89 3.19
C ALA A 205 3.64 -16.72 1.68
N ASP A 206 2.38 -16.48 1.31
CA ASP A 206 1.97 -15.98 0.01
C ASP A 206 1.75 -14.47 0.04
N HIS A 207 1.07 -13.92 -0.96
CA HIS A 207 0.88 -12.47 -1.14
C HIS A 207 0.17 -11.77 0.03
N GLY A 208 -0.77 -12.43 0.71
CA GLY A 208 -1.61 -11.81 1.75
C GLY A 208 -1.54 -12.47 3.13
N SER A 209 -1.09 -13.72 3.23
CA SER A 209 -1.23 -14.53 4.44
C SER A 209 -0.46 -14.05 5.67
N TYR A 210 0.56 -13.20 5.48
CA TYR A 210 1.29 -12.58 6.59
C TYR A 210 0.73 -11.21 7.00
N ILE A 211 -0.34 -10.76 6.32
CA ILE A 211 -1.02 -9.48 6.53
C ILE A 211 -2.44 -9.71 7.05
N ALA A 212 -3.30 -10.30 6.21
CA ALA A 212 -4.71 -10.53 6.53
C ALA A 212 -4.87 -11.47 7.74
N GLY A 213 -5.44 -10.96 8.83
CA GLY A 213 -5.67 -11.74 10.05
C GLY A 213 -4.40 -12.23 10.76
N SER A 214 -3.22 -11.70 10.40
CA SER A 214 -1.91 -12.12 10.89
C SER A 214 -1.26 -11.00 11.73
N GLU A 215 -0.57 -11.39 12.81
CA GLU A 215 0.21 -10.45 13.63
C GLU A 215 1.62 -10.19 13.07
N VAL A 216 2.05 -10.96 12.07
CA VAL A 216 3.44 -10.93 11.58
C VAL A 216 3.81 -9.55 11.07
N MET A 217 3.00 -9.01 10.16
CA MET A 217 3.31 -7.69 9.58
C MET A 217 3.23 -6.57 10.62
N GLY A 218 2.27 -6.63 11.55
CA GLY A 218 2.16 -5.61 12.59
C GLY A 218 3.39 -5.52 13.50
N ARG A 219 4.01 -6.65 13.85
CA ARG A 219 5.26 -6.68 14.61
C ARG A 219 6.41 -6.06 13.82
N LEU A 220 6.54 -6.39 12.54
CA LEU A 220 7.57 -5.81 11.66
C LEU A 220 7.39 -4.30 11.49
N LEU A 221 6.14 -3.82 11.40
CA LEU A 221 5.83 -2.40 11.32
C LEU A 221 6.20 -1.67 12.62
N LEU A 222 5.87 -2.25 13.79
CA LEU A 222 6.21 -1.67 15.08
C LEU A 222 7.72 -1.50 15.22
N ASP A 223 8.50 -2.55 14.97
CA ASP A 223 9.95 -2.51 15.04
C ASP A 223 10.53 -1.45 14.08
N PHE A 224 10.04 -1.44 12.84
CA PHE A 224 10.54 -0.51 11.82
C PHE A 224 10.16 0.94 12.09
N PHE A 225 8.93 1.21 12.52
CA PHE A 225 8.48 2.57 12.80
C PHE A 225 9.11 3.14 14.06
N GLU A 226 9.35 2.33 15.12
CA GLU A 226 10.04 2.77 16.31
C GLU A 226 11.48 3.24 16.02
N GLU A 227 12.14 2.56 15.08
CA GLU A 227 13.51 2.93 14.66
C GLU A 227 13.57 4.21 13.80
N ASN A 228 12.46 4.62 13.15
CA ASN A 228 12.49 5.61 12.07
C ASN A 228 11.49 6.78 12.20
N THR A 229 10.76 6.88 13.34
CA THR A 229 9.77 7.97 13.58
C THR A 229 9.99 8.74 14.88
#